data_b20703b0817c7b660451fa76673c653a
#
_entry.id   b20703b0817c7b660451fa76673c653a
#
_cell.length_a   1.000
_cell.length_b   1.000
_cell.length_c   1.000
_cell.angle_alpha   90.00
_cell.angle_beta   90.00
_cell.angle_gamma   90.00
#
_symmetry.space_group_name_H-M   'P 1'
#
loop_
_entity.id
_entity.type
_entity.pdbx_description
1 polymer ?
#
loop_
_entity_poly.entity_id
_entity_poly.type
_entity_poly.pdbx_seq_one_letter_code
_entity_poly.pdbx_strand_id
1 'polypeptide(L)'
;MRQALNSLRPHSLSLLRVMSGALFLGHGTQKIIGFPATDRITEMFTLGWFAGVFELICGALLVVGFQTRWAAFVASGVMAFAYFLAHAPRNFYPVNNGGDAAILYCFLFFYLVFAGPGPWSIDALLRRDRG
;
A
#
# COMPACT_ATOMS: atom_id res chain seq x y z
N MET A 1 -24.34 0.26 -20.97
CA MET A 1 -23.09 0.91 -20.47
C MET A 1 -23.00 0.91 -18.95
N ARG A 2 -23.94 1.47 -18.18
CA ARG A 2 -23.91 1.51 -16.71
C ARG A 2 -23.82 0.12 -16.05
N GLN A 3 -24.57 -0.88 -16.54
CA GLN A 3 -24.53 -2.25 -16.00
C GLN A 3 -23.15 -2.90 -16.20
N ALA A 4 -22.55 -2.74 -17.38
CA ALA A 4 -21.21 -3.25 -17.67
C ALA A 4 -20.14 -2.61 -16.75
N LEU A 5 -20.22 -1.30 -16.52
CA LEU A 5 -19.31 -0.61 -15.59
C LEU A 5 -19.49 -1.10 -14.15
N ASN A 6 -20.73 -1.32 -13.73
CA ASN A 6 -21.01 -1.83 -12.37
C ASN A 6 -20.50 -3.26 -12.17
N SER A 7 -20.56 -4.12 -13.20
CA SER A 7 -20.02 -5.49 -13.11
C SER A 7 -18.49 -5.53 -13.06
N LEU A 8 -17.82 -4.50 -13.57
CA LEU A 8 -16.35 -4.40 -13.54
C LEU A 8 -15.78 -3.78 -12.23
N ARG A 9 -16.63 -3.11 -11.44
CA ARG A 9 -16.18 -2.48 -10.18
C ARG A 9 -15.37 -3.39 -9.24
N PRO A 10 -15.81 -4.64 -8.96
CA PRO A 10 -15.06 -5.52 -8.08
C PRO A 10 -13.69 -5.89 -8.65
N HIS A 11 -13.61 -6.07 -9.97
CA HIS A 11 -12.35 -6.40 -10.66
C HIS A 11 -11.40 -5.20 -10.69
N SER A 12 -11.93 -3.99 -10.91
CA SER A 12 -11.15 -2.73 -10.81
C SER A 12 -10.57 -2.54 -9.42
N LEU A 13 -11.34 -2.87 -8.38
CA LEU A 13 -10.86 -2.85 -6.99
C LEU A 13 -9.70 -3.82 -6.78
N SER A 14 -9.80 -5.05 -7.30
CA SER A 14 -8.71 -6.02 -7.23
C SER A 14 -7.46 -5.52 -7.93
N LEU A 15 -7.60 -4.94 -9.13
CA LEU A 15 -6.49 -4.38 -9.88
C LEU A 15 -5.84 -3.20 -9.12
N LEU A 16 -6.65 -2.29 -8.59
CA LEU A 16 -6.15 -1.17 -7.78
C LEU A 16 -5.33 -1.65 -6.58
N ARG A 17 -5.86 -2.66 -5.86
CA ARG A 17 -5.16 -3.28 -4.72
C ARG A 17 -3.83 -3.91 -5.12
N VAL A 18 -3.84 -4.73 -6.19
CA VAL A 18 -2.62 -5.41 -6.66
C VAL A 18 -1.57 -4.40 -7.09
N MET A 19 -1.93 -3.40 -7.88
CA MET A 19 -0.98 -2.39 -8.35
C MET A 19 -0.43 -1.53 -7.22
N SER A 20 -1.27 -1.05 -6.32
CA SER A 20 -0.81 -0.26 -5.17
C SER A 20 0.03 -1.10 -4.20
N GLY A 21 -0.35 -2.35 -3.98
CA GLY A 21 0.43 -3.30 -3.18
C GLY A 21 1.80 -3.59 -3.79
N ALA A 22 1.88 -3.79 -5.11
CA ALA A 22 3.13 -4.05 -5.82
C ALA A 22 4.09 -2.85 -5.76
N LEU A 23 3.58 -1.63 -5.97
CA LEU A 23 4.38 -0.41 -5.85
C LEU A 23 4.86 -0.20 -4.41
N PHE A 24 4.00 -0.44 -3.44
CA PHE A 24 4.33 -0.36 -2.02
C PHE A 24 5.37 -1.41 -1.61
N LEU A 25 5.22 -2.64 -2.10
CA LEU A 25 6.20 -3.72 -1.94
C LEU A 25 7.57 -3.33 -2.54
N GLY A 26 7.58 -2.71 -3.72
CA GLY A 26 8.81 -2.22 -4.36
C GLY A 26 9.58 -1.21 -3.51
N HIS A 27 8.88 -0.31 -2.81
CA HIS A 27 9.52 0.59 -1.85
C HIS A 27 10.13 -0.18 -0.66
N GLY A 28 9.43 -1.19 -0.17
CA GLY A 28 9.92 -2.06 0.91
C GLY A 28 11.14 -2.86 0.50
N THR A 29 11.13 -3.51 -0.67
CA THR A 29 12.29 -4.26 -1.18
C THR A 29 13.49 -3.37 -1.41
N GLN A 30 13.28 -2.15 -1.91
CA GLN A 30 14.36 -1.18 -2.12
C GLN A 30 15.04 -0.79 -0.81
N LYS A 31 14.27 -0.54 0.24
CA LYS A 31 14.79 -0.14 1.55
C LYS A 31 15.47 -1.27 2.33
N ILE A 32 14.95 -2.49 2.21
CA ILE A 32 15.40 -3.63 3.03
C ILE A 32 16.48 -4.46 2.34
N ILE A 33 16.32 -4.74 1.04
CA ILE A 33 17.24 -5.60 0.29
C ILE A 33 17.96 -4.89 -0.85
N GLY A 34 17.73 -3.58 -1.04
CA GLY A 34 18.39 -2.79 -2.08
C GLY A 34 17.93 -3.10 -3.50
N PHE A 35 16.75 -3.67 -3.69
CA PHE A 35 16.21 -3.96 -5.00
C PHE A 35 14.84 -3.29 -5.23
N PRO A 36 14.63 -2.59 -6.35
CA PRO A 36 15.61 -2.21 -7.40
C PRO A 36 16.75 -1.33 -6.85
N ALA A 37 17.90 -1.35 -7.54
CA ALA A 37 19.08 -0.62 -7.10
C ALA A 37 18.80 0.89 -6.89
N THR A 38 19.38 1.44 -5.82
CA THR A 38 19.22 2.84 -5.45
C THR A 38 20.52 3.37 -4.84
N ASP A 39 20.80 4.65 -5.06
CA ASP A 39 21.92 5.36 -4.39
C ASP A 39 21.56 5.74 -2.94
N ARG A 40 20.30 5.56 -2.54
CA ARG A 40 19.81 5.85 -1.20
C ARG A 40 19.78 4.57 -0.38
N ILE A 41 20.82 4.33 0.40
CA ILE A 41 20.90 3.22 1.34
C ILE A 41 20.11 3.60 2.60
N THR A 42 19.20 2.72 3.00
CA THR A 42 18.47 2.88 4.27
C THR A 42 19.25 2.17 5.37
N GLU A 43 19.73 2.93 6.33
CA GLU A 43 20.44 2.37 7.49
C GLU A 43 19.48 1.56 8.37
N MET A 44 19.99 0.44 8.90
CA MET A 44 19.21 -0.44 9.79
C MET A 44 18.76 0.31 11.05
N PHE A 45 17.57 -0.04 11.53
CA PHE A 45 16.95 0.52 12.73
C PHE A 45 16.63 2.02 12.68
N THR A 46 16.69 2.65 11.51
CA THR A 46 16.13 3.99 11.29
C THR A 46 14.63 3.94 11.07
N LEU A 47 13.95 5.09 11.18
CA LEU A 47 12.53 5.20 10.85
C LEU A 47 12.23 4.74 9.40
N GLY A 48 13.13 5.06 8.46
CA GLY A 48 13.02 4.61 7.07
C GLY A 48 13.10 3.09 6.94
N TRP A 49 13.96 2.44 7.70
CA TRP A 49 14.09 0.99 7.72
C TRP A 49 12.82 0.33 8.29
N PHE A 50 12.31 0.80 9.42
CA PHE A 50 11.04 0.27 9.96
C PHE A 50 9.88 0.47 8.99
N ALA A 51 9.78 1.64 8.35
CA ALA A 51 8.79 1.86 7.28
C ALA A 51 8.98 0.82 6.16
N GLY A 52 10.21 0.55 5.74
CA GLY A 52 10.53 -0.46 4.73
C GLY A 52 10.07 -1.87 5.11
N VAL A 53 10.20 -2.28 6.37
CA VAL A 53 9.70 -3.57 6.87
C VAL A 53 8.18 -3.65 6.72
N PHE A 54 7.45 -2.62 7.14
CA PHE A 54 5.99 -2.58 6.97
C PHE A 54 5.58 -2.52 5.49
N GLU A 55 6.29 -1.76 4.67
CA GLU A 55 6.05 -1.70 3.23
C GLU A 55 6.25 -3.07 2.58
N LEU A 56 7.26 -3.81 2.99
CA LEU A 56 7.55 -5.16 2.50
C LEU A 56 6.42 -6.13 2.87
N ILE A 57 6.07 -6.21 4.14
CA ILE A 57 5.07 -7.15 4.65
C ILE A 57 3.67 -6.78 4.14
N CYS A 58 3.23 -5.55 4.37
CA CYS A 58 1.90 -5.11 3.96
C CYS A 58 1.76 -5.09 2.43
N GLY A 59 2.80 -4.72 1.70
CA GLY A 59 2.82 -4.76 0.24
C GLY A 59 2.60 -6.18 -0.29
N ALA A 60 3.31 -7.17 0.24
CA ALA A 60 3.13 -8.58 -0.13
C ALA A 60 1.70 -9.07 0.18
N LEU A 61 1.19 -8.78 1.38
CA LEU A 61 -0.18 -9.14 1.78
C LEU A 61 -1.24 -8.49 0.88
N LEU A 62 -1.04 -7.23 0.50
CA LEU A 62 -1.93 -6.52 -0.42
C LEU A 62 -1.88 -7.08 -1.83
N VAL A 63 -0.71 -7.46 -2.35
CA VAL A 63 -0.58 -8.08 -3.69
C VAL A 63 -1.40 -9.36 -3.76
N VAL A 64 -1.22 -10.28 -2.80
CA VAL A 64 -1.95 -11.55 -2.80
C VAL A 64 -3.40 -11.42 -2.29
N GLY A 65 -3.73 -10.33 -1.62
CA GLY A 65 -5.07 -10.10 -1.05
C GLY A 65 -5.36 -11.01 0.15
N PHE A 66 -4.38 -11.17 1.03
CA PHE A 66 -4.54 -11.90 2.27
C PHE A 66 -4.53 -10.96 3.46
N GLN A 67 -5.50 -11.10 4.36
CA GLN A 67 -5.72 -10.17 5.47
C GLN A 67 -5.76 -8.70 5.02
N THR A 68 -6.38 -8.47 3.87
CA THR A 68 -6.31 -7.21 3.12
C THR A 68 -6.67 -6.00 3.97
N ARG A 69 -7.73 -6.08 4.77
CA ARG A 69 -8.21 -4.95 5.58
C ARG A 69 -7.20 -4.52 6.63
N TRP A 70 -6.57 -5.50 7.30
CA TRP A 70 -5.53 -5.23 8.30
C TRP A 70 -4.25 -4.71 7.68
N ALA A 71 -3.80 -5.33 6.59
CA ALA A 71 -2.63 -4.86 5.84
C ALA A 71 -2.83 -3.42 5.33
N ALA A 72 -4.00 -3.11 4.80
CA ALA A 72 -4.36 -1.78 4.33
C ALA A 72 -4.41 -0.75 5.48
N PHE A 73 -4.97 -1.12 6.63
CA PHE A 73 -5.01 -0.25 7.80
C PHE A 73 -3.60 0.11 8.28
N VAL A 74 -2.74 -0.89 8.44
CA VAL A 74 -1.34 -0.67 8.84
C VAL A 74 -0.59 0.14 7.81
N ALA A 75 -0.71 -0.18 6.52
CA ALA A 75 -0.06 0.56 5.43
C ALA A 75 -0.51 2.02 5.36
N SER A 76 -1.80 2.30 5.56
CA SER A 76 -2.33 3.66 5.65
C SER A 76 -1.69 4.44 6.79
N GLY A 77 -1.60 3.83 7.97
CA GLY A 77 -0.94 4.44 9.14
C GLY A 77 0.55 4.72 8.90
N VAL A 78 1.27 3.77 8.32
CA VAL A 78 2.70 3.94 7.96
C VAL A 78 2.89 5.12 7.01
N MET A 79 2.01 5.29 6.03
CA MET A 79 2.09 6.40 5.09
C MET A 79 1.74 7.75 5.72
N ALA A 80 0.80 7.78 6.66
CA ALA A 80 0.51 8.98 7.44
C ALA A 80 1.74 9.41 8.27
N PHE A 81 2.35 8.48 8.99
CA PHE A 81 3.59 8.77 9.74
C PHE A 81 4.73 9.18 8.81
N ALA A 82 4.94 8.49 7.69
CA ALA A 82 5.96 8.84 6.71
C ALA A 82 5.78 10.27 6.18
N TYR A 83 4.55 10.69 5.92
CA TYR A 83 4.28 12.05 5.50
C TYR A 83 4.70 13.08 6.57
N PHE A 84 4.19 12.94 7.79
CA PHE A 84 4.44 13.93 8.84
C PHE A 84 5.89 13.94 9.34
N LEU A 85 6.58 12.80 9.35
CA LEU A 85 7.94 12.70 9.85
C LEU A 85 9.01 13.00 8.80
N ALA A 86 8.79 12.61 7.54
CA ALA A 86 9.80 12.71 6.49
C ALA A 86 9.55 13.83 5.47
N HIS A 87 8.31 14.21 5.22
CA HIS A 87 7.96 15.15 4.14
C HIS A 87 7.50 16.51 4.67
N ALA A 88 6.51 16.55 5.57
CA ALA A 88 5.93 17.79 6.08
C ALA A 88 6.96 18.77 6.68
N PRO A 89 8.02 18.35 7.39
CA PRO A 89 9.03 19.26 7.93
C PRO A 89 9.83 20.02 6.87
N ARG A 90 9.85 19.54 5.62
CA ARG A 90 10.63 20.16 4.52
C ARG A 90 9.93 21.37 3.92
N ASN A 91 8.61 21.29 3.78
CA ASN A 91 7.77 22.34 3.23
C ASN A 91 6.30 22.06 3.57
N PHE A 92 5.49 23.11 3.71
CA PHE A 92 4.06 22.96 4.00
C PHE A 92 3.28 22.31 2.84
N TYR A 93 3.67 22.63 1.60
CA TYR A 93 2.95 22.13 0.41
C TYR A 93 3.45 20.75 -0.02
N PRO A 94 2.56 19.73 -0.14
CA PRO A 94 2.94 18.38 -0.56
C PRO A 94 3.68 18.34 -1.91
N VAL A 95 3.26 19.16 -2.86
CA VAL A 95 3.92 19.29 -4.17
C VAL A 95 5.40 19.67 -4.04
N ASN A 96 5.74 20.49 -3.04
CA ASN A 96 7.10 20.97 -2.81
C ASN A 96 7.91 20.07 -1.86
N ASN A 97 7.23 19.29 -1.01
CA ASN A 97 7.91 18.44 -0.03
C ASN A 97 8.11 16.98 -0.50
N GLY A 98 7.62 16.65 -1.69
CA GLY A 98 7.70 15.29 -2.24
C GLY A 98 6.80 14.26 -1.53
N GLY A 99 5.81 14.71 -0.76
CA GLY A 99 4.93 13.85 0.03
C GLY A 99 3.63 13.42 -0.66
N ASP A 100 3.41 13.80 -1.90
CA ASP A 100 2.18 13.49 -2.65
C ASP A 100 1.88 11.99 -2.66
N ALA A 101 2.88 11.16 -2.94
CA ALA A 101 2.72 9.72 -2.99
C ALA A 101 2.33 9.15 -1.62
N ALA A 102 2.94 9.63 -0.53
CA ALA A 102 2.59 9.19 0.83
C ALA A 102 1.13 9.50 1.16
N ILE A 103 0.65 10.69 0.80
CA ILE A 103 -0.75 11.08 1.01
C ILE A 103 -1.68 10.19 0.17
N LEU A 104 -1.38 10.02 -1.12
CA LEU A 104 -2.20 9.20 -2.01
C LEU A 104 -2.27 7.74 -1.54
N TYR A 105 -1.15 7.14 -1.15
CA TYR A 105 -1.13 5.80 -0.58
C TYR A 105 -1.91 5.71 0.74
N CYS A 106 -1.77 6.71 1.63
CA CYS A 106 -2.51 6.74 2.89
C CYS A 106 -4.02 6.62 2.65
N PHE A 107 -4.59 7.49 1.80
CA PHE A 107 -6.03 7.49 1.53
C PHE A 107 -6.47 6.30 0.66
N LEU A 108 -5.66 5.83 -0.27
CA LEU A 108 -5.94 4.65 -1.06
C LEU A 108 -6.04 3.41 -0.15
N PHE A 109 -5.07 3.20 0.72
CA PHE A 109 -5.11 2.08 1.66
C PHE A 109 -6.24 2.24 2.69
N PHE A 110 -6.52 3.45 3.15
CA PHE A 110 -7.67 3.73 3.99
C PHE A 110 -8.98 3.31 3.30
N TYR A 111 -9.13 3.61 2.02
CA TYR A 111 -10.27 3.14 1.23
C TYR A 111 -10.35 1.60 1.18
N LEU A 112 -9.22 0.90 0.98
CA LEU A 112 -9.19 -0.55 0.94
C LEU A 112 -9.60 -1.21 2.27
N VAL A 113 -9.45 -0.54 3.41
CA VAL A 113 -9.96 -1.03 4.71
C VAL A 113 -11.47 -1.29 4.64
N PHE A 114 -12.20 -0.38 4.00
CA PHE A 114 -13.66 -0.46 3.88
C PHE A 114 -14.09 -1.28 2.65
N ALA A 115 -13.49 -1.03 1.50
CA ALA A 115 -13.81 -1.70 0.24
C ALA A 115 -13.45 -3.19 0.26
N GLY A 116 -12.38 -3.56 0.95
CA GLY A 116 -11.92 -4.94 1.06
C GLY A 116 -11.08 -5.41 -0.13
N PRO A 117 -10.90 -6.74 -0.27
CA PRO A 117 -9.89 -7.32 -1.15
C PRO A 117 -10.25 -7.36 -2.64
N GLY A 118 -11.54 -7.34 -2.98
CA GLY A 118 -12.01 -7.67 -4.31
C GLY A 118 -11.97 -9.18 -4.63
N PRO A 119 -12.49 -9.61 -5.79
CA PRO A 119 -12.63 -11.03 -6.12
C PRO A 119 -11.31 -11.77 -6.39
N TRP A 120 -10.28 -11.08 -6.85
CA TRP A 120 -8.96 -11.67 -7.14
C TRP A 120 -8.05 -11.65 -5.91
N SER A 121 -8.42 -12.40 -4.86
CA SER A 121 -7.70 -12.38 -3.58
C SER A 121 -7.81 -13.71 -2.85
N ILE A 122 -6.82 -14.00 -2.01
CA ILE A 122 -6.84 -15.15 -1.11
C ILE A 122 -8.02 -15.01 -0.13
N ASP A 123 -8.29 -13.82 0.39
CA ASP A 123 -9.43 -13.57 1.28
C ASP A 123 -10.78 -13.96 0.64
N ALA A 124 -10.93 -13.72 -0.67
CA ALA A 124 -12.14 -14.11 -1.40
C ALA A 124 -12.25 -15.63 -1.57
N LEU A 125 -11.13 -16.32 -1.85
CA LEU A 125 -11.10 -17.77 -1.94
C LEU A 125 -11.48 -18.43 -0.61
N LEU A 126 -10.85 -18.00 0.49
CA LEU A 126 -11.12 -18.53 1.83
C LEU A 126 -12.55 -18.30 2.32
N ARG A 127 -13.23 -17.25 1.82
CA ARG A 127 -14.65 -17.03 2.15
C ARG A 127 -15.57 -17.96 1.36
N ARG A 128 -15.24 -18.32 0.13
CA ARG A 128 -16.02 -19.27 -0.68
C ARG A 128 -16.02 -20.67 -0.09
N ASP A 129 -14.91 -21.08 0.54
CA ASP A 129 -14.76 -22.40 1.15
C ASP A 129 -15.51 -22.54 2.49
N ARG A 130 -15.98 -21.43 3.07
CA ARG A 130 -16.71 -21.41 4.34
C ARG A 130 -18.24 -21.29 4.19
N GLY A 131 -18.75 -21.18 2.98
CA GLY A 131 -20.17 -21.09 2.64
C GLY A 131 -20.67 -22.30 1.90
#